data_c56dd982f51fd6fbefc32f2d20e522c8
#
_entry.id   c56dd982f51fd6fbefc32f2d20e522c8
#
_cell.length_a   1.000
_cell.length_b   1.000
_cell.length_c   1.000
_cell.angle_alpha   90.00
_cell.angle_beta   90.00
_cell.angle_gamma   90.00
#
_symmetry.space_group_name_H-M   'P 1'
#
loop_
_entity.id
_entity.type
_entity.pdbx_description
1 polymer ?
#
loop_
_entity_poly.entity_id
_entity_poly.type
_entity_poly.pdbx_seq_one_letter_code
_entity_poly.pdbx_strand_id
1 'polypeptide(L)'
;MSDVANDCEPWGVILLTAADERQAERYRRQVRPLESGGAVSAPGPSAVLVVADPGKRLGSGGATLHALVSGAATLGVSPEELVRRKVLVLHSGGDSRRAPQFSVTGKILAPLPLTDDKGNCVTLLGEFVRVLTAAFAALDAGVVVASGDVLLRWQGEQLQPPAEGAFAVACRADPATGSRHGVYLAGRSGRIVRMLQKASVDELRRVAAGPDGTVAVDAGVMGFAGSGAEALAEVCEGFRSWS
;
A
#
# COMPACT_ATOMS: atom_id res chain seq x y z
N MET A 1 18.11 -13.83 -14.35
CA MET A 1 16.84 -13.18 -13.95
C MET A 1 16.88 -11.82 -14.60
N SER A 2 16.14 -11.63 -15.70
CA SER A 2 16.18 -10.45 -16.56
C SER A 2 15.66 -9.21 -15.83
N ASP A 3 16.33 -8.08 -16.04
CA ASP A 3 16.03 -6.72 -15.57
C ASP A 3 14.65 -6.18 -16.02
N VAL A 4 13.57 -6.74 -15.53
CA VAL A 4 12.23 -6.19 -15.75
C VAL A 4 11.97 -4.92 -14.91
N ALA A 5 12.86 -4.61 -13.97
CA ALA A 5 12.70 -3.46 -13.07
C ALA A 5 13.10 -2.10 -13.68
N ASN A 6 13.75 -2.08 -14.85
CA ASN A 6 14.34 -0.83 -15.38
C ASN A 6 13.41 -0.03 -16.30
N ASP A 7 12.28 -0.59 -16.74
CA ASP A 7 11.34 0.09 -17.67
C ASP A 7 9.99 0.48 -17.02
N CYS A 8 9.84 0.30 -15.69
CA CYS A 8 8.61 0.64 -15.01
C CYS A 8 8.59 2.11 -14.62
N GLU A 9 7.51 2.84 -14.97
CA GLU A 9 7.33 4.21 -14.49
C GLU A 9 7.29 4.25 -12.96
N PRO A 10 8.09 5.15 -12.34
CA PRO A 10 8.14 5.27 -10.88
C PRO A 10 6.83 5.80 -10.33
N TRP A 11 6.65 5.66 -9.01
CA TRP A 11 5.58 6.35 -8.30
C TRP A 11 5.77 7.87 -8.42
N GLY A 12 4.73 8.57 -8.82
CA GLY A 12 4.74 10.04 -8.84
C GLY A 12 4.85 10.60 -7.40
N VAL A 13 4.13 9.96 -6.45
CA VAL A 13 4.19 10.33 -5.03
C VAL A 13 4.07 9.08 -4.16
N ILE A 14 4.89 9.00 -3.11
CA ILE A 14 4.73 8.03 -2.03
C ILE A 14 4.35 8.78 -0.75
N LEU A 15 3.22 8.41 -0.15
CA LEU A 15 2.73 8.91 1.13
C LEU A 15 2.94 7.84 2.20
N LEU A 16 3.83 8.09 3.16
CA LEU A 16 4.12 7.20 4.27
C LEU A 16 3.40 7.71 5.51
N THR A 17 2.43 6.95 6.04
CA THR A 17 1.74 7.36 7.26
C THR A 17 2.58 7.07 8.50
N ALA A 18 2.44 7.89 9.53
CA ALA A 18 3.07 7.71 10.84
C ALA A 18 2.03 7.87 11.95
N ALA A 19 2.23 7.18 13.07
CA ALA A 19 1.29 7.20 14.18
C ALA A 19 1.25 8.54 14.94
N ASP A 20 2.34 9.28 14.90
CA ASP A 20 2.51 10.59 15.51
C ASP A 20 3.63 11.40 14.85
N GLU A 21 3.77 12.67 15.23
CA GLU A 21 4.78 13.56 14.66
C GLU A 21 6.23 13.14 15.05
N ARG A 22 6.42 12.50 16.19
CA ARG A 22 7.75 11.99 16.60
C ARG A 22 8.20 10.85 15.68
N GLN A 23 7.28 9.96 15.32
CA GLN A 23 7.55 8.89 14.36
C GLN A 23 7.77 9.48 12.96
N ALA A 24 6.93 10.44 12.55
CA ALA A 24 7.05 11.10 11.25
C ALA A 24 8.42 11.78 11.07
N GLU A 25 8.89 12.51 12.06
CA GLU A 25 10.21 13.17 12.00
C GLU A 25 11.36 12.16 11.83
N ARG A 26 11.28 11.01 12.48
CA ARG A 26 12.26 9.92 12.30
C ARG A 26 12.20 9.32 10.90
N TYR A 27 11.00 9.13 10.35
CA TYR A 27 10.82 8.64 9.01
C TYR A 27 11.40 9.61 7.98
N ARG A 28 11.12 10.92 8.09
CA ARG A 28 11.66 11.96 7.19
C ARG A 28 13.18 11.92 7.09
N ARG A 29 13.87 11.66 8.21
CA ARG A 29 15.34 11.54 8.22
C ARG A 29 15.84 10.31 7.48
N GLN A 30 15.06 9.22 7.46
CA GLN A 30 15.46 7.94 6.90
C GLN A 30 14.99 7.73 5.45
N VAL A 31 13.96 8.45 5.00
CA VAL A 31 13.46 8.34 3.60
C VAL A 31 14.22 9.24 2.62
N ARG A 32 14.97 10.24 3.09
CA ARG A 32 15.81 11.11 2.23
C ARG A 32 16.69 10.36 1.22
N PRO A 33 17.32 9.23 1.55
CA PRO A 33 18.07 8.45 0.57
C PRO A 33 17.22 7.85 -0.56
N LEU A 34 15.92 7.65 -0.35
CA LEU A 34 14.99 7.15 -1.38
C LEU A 34 14.73 8.22 -2.45
N GLU A 35 14.65 9.49 -2.05
CA GLU A 35 14.46 10.64 -2.95
C GLU A 35 15.64 10.84 -3.91
N SER A 36 16.84 10.45 -3.48
CA SER A 36 18.08 10.56 -4.26
C SER A 36 18.41 9.33 -5.12
N GLY A 37 17.50 8.36 -5.25
CA GLY A 37 17.71 7.14 -6.04
C GLY A 37 18.77 6.17 -5.46
N GLY A 38 19.20 6.40 -4.22
CA GLY A 38 20.32 5.68 -3.62
C GLY A 38 20.02 4.28 -3.07
N ALA A 39 18.76 3.88 -2.94
CA ALA A 39 18.40 2.63 -2.26
C ALA A 39 17.49 1.69 -3.07
N VAL A 40 17.15 2.03 -4.32
CA VAL A 40 16.29 1.21 -5.17
C VAL A 40 16.88 1.21 -6.57
N SER A 41 17.08 0.04 -7.17
CA SER A 41 17.54 -0.11 -8.58
C SER A 41 16.47 0.28 -9.62
N ALA A 42 15.47 1.07 -9.23
CA ALA A 42 14.42 1.61 -10.08
C ALA A 42 14.46 3.14 -10.05
N PRO A 43 13.92 3.85 -11.05
CA PRO A 43 13.74 5.29 -10.99
C PRO A 43 13.03 5.66 -9.69
N GLY A 44 13.61 6.56 -8.91
CA GLY A 44 13.04 6.98 -7.62
C GLY A 44 11.69 7.70 -7.81
N PRO A 45 10.80 7.71 -6.80
CA PRO A 45 9.57 8.49 -6.84
C PRO A 45 9.89 9.98 -6.96
N SER A 46 8.98 10.74 -7.58
CA SER A 46 9.16 12.20 -7.69
C SER A 46 9.10 12.90 -6.32
N ALA A 47 8.36 12.32 -5.36
CA ALA A 47 8.32 12.80 -3.99
C ALA A 47 7.99 11.67 -2.99
N VAL A 48 8.61 11.71 -1.81
CA VAL A 48 8.26 10.86 -0.66
C VAL A 48 7.84 11.78 0.49
N LEU A 49 6.59 11.72 0.89
CA LEU A 49 6.03 12.54 1.96
C LEU A 49 5.66 11.66 3.17
N VAL A 50 6.02 12.12 4.35
CA VAL A 50 5.64 11.46 5.61
C VAL A 50 4.56 12.26 6.29
N VAL A 51 3.42 11.62 6.55
CA VAL A 51 2.22 12.23 7.14
C VAL A 51 1.92 11.58 8.49
N ALA A 52 1.90 12.38 9.54
CA ALA A 52 1.53 11.92 10.89
C ALA A 52 0.00 11.94 11.08
N ASP A 53 -0.54 11.02 11.88
CA ASP A 53 -1.91 11.11 12.36
C ASP A 53 -2.08 12.39 13.22
N PRO A 54 -3.22 13.09 13.15
CA PRO A 54 -3.44 14.38 13.82
C PRO A 54 -3.78 14.22 15.31
N GLY A 55 -2.91 13.60 16.08
CA GLY A 55 -3.04 13.44 17.54
C GLY A 55 -4.00 12.33 18.00
N LYS A 56 -4.83 11.77 17.14
CA LYS A 56 -5.71 10.61 17.39
C LYS A 56 -5.63 9.62 16.23
N ARG A 57 -5.84 8.35 16.53
CA ARG A 57 -5.88 7.31 15.49
C ARG A 57 -7.14 7.45 14.66
N LEU A 58 -6.97 7.62 13.37
CA LEU A 58 -8.06 7.75 12.40
C LEU A 58 -8.56 6.40 11.85
N GLY A 59 -7.84 5.31 12.14
CA GLY A 59 -8.03 4.04 11.44
C GLY A 59 -7.47 4.09 10.02
N SER A 60 -7.42 2.94 9.33
CA SER A 60 -6.78 2.85 7.99
C SER A 60 -7.45 3.76 6.95
N GLY A 61 -8.78 3.77 6.90
CA GLY A 61 -9.51 4.62 5.95
C GLY A 61 -9.29 6.11 6.21
N GLY A 62 -9.46 6.56 7.46
CA GLY A 62 -9.24 7.95 7.84
C GLY A 62 -7.78 8.39 7.64
N ALA A 63 -6.81 7.53 7.96
CA ALA A 63 -5.40 7.80 7.73
C ALA A 63 -5.06 7.89 6.23
N THR A 64 -5.72 7.12 5.36
CA THR A 64 -5.60 7.25 3.90
C THR A 64 -6.08 8.62 3.44
N LEU A 65 -7.29 9.02 3.84
CA LEU A 65 -7.86 10.33 3.47
C LEU A 65 -6.98 11.48 3.99
N HIS A 66 -6.55 11.39 5.25
CA HIS A 66 -5.66 12.39 5.85
C HIS A 66 -4.32 12.48 5.10
N ALA A 67 -3.73 11.34 4.72
CA ALA A 67 -2.49 11.31 3.97
C ALA A 67 -2.64 11.96 2.58
N LEU A 68 -3.73 11.68 1.86
CA LEU A 68 -4.00 12.28 0.55
C LEU A 68 -4.22 13.80 0.66
N VAL A 69 -5.05 14.25 1.61
CA VAL A 69 -5.30 15.68 1.84
C VAL A 69 -4.03 16.42 2.23
N SER A 70 -3.27 15.88 3.19
CA SER A 70 -2.02 16.50 3.64
C SER A 70 -0.93 16.48 2.57
N GLY A 71 -0.86 15.38 1.80
CA GLY A 71 0.06 15.25 0.68
C GLY A 71 -0.24 16.25 -0.42
N ALA A 72 -1.51 16.40 -0.81
CA ALA A 72 -1.95 17.39 -1.78
C ALA A 72 -1.60 18.82 -1.33
N ALA A 73 -1.92 19.16 -0.08
CA ALA A 73 -1.59 20.47 0.50
C ALA A 73 -0.07 20.73 0.51
N THR A 74 0.74 19.74 0.87
CA THR A 74 2.21 19.87 0.87
C THR A 74 2.78 20.10 -0.53
N LEU A 75 2.17 19.49 -1.55
CA LEU A 75 2.56 19.63 -2.95
C LEU A 75 1.96 20.88 -3.63
N GLY A 76 1.08 21.60 -2.95
CA GLY A 76 0.39 22.77 -3.52
C GLY A 76 -0.61 22.42 -4.62
N VAL A 77 -1.21 21.23 -4.59
CA VAL A 77 -2.19 20.74 -5.57
C VAL A 77 -3.51 20.38 -4.89
N SER A 78 -4.57 20.17 -5.68
CA SER A 78 -5.83 19.63 -5.16
C SER A 78 -5.75 18.10 -4.98
N PRO A 79 -6.63 17.49 -4.15
CA PRO A 79 -6.76 16.03 -4.10
C PRO A 79 -7.06 15.41 -5.47
N GLU A 80 -7.87 16.08 -6.30
CA GLU A 80 -8.17 15.66 -7.66
C GLU A 80 -6.91 15.62 -8.55
N GLU A 81 -6.07 16.65 -8.49
CA GLU A 81 -4.80 16.68 -9.22
C GLU A 81 -3.81 15.63 -8.68
N LEU A 82 -3.84 15.36 -7.37
CA LEU A 82 -2.98 14.35 -6.76
C LEU A 82 -3.31 12.95 -7.27
N VAL A 83 -4.60 12.55 -7.30
CA VAL A 83 -5.02 11.21 -7.71
C VAL A 83 -4.87 10.95 -9.22
N ARG A 84 -4.63 11.97 -10.02
CA ARG A 84 -4.24 11.86 -11.44
C ARG A 84 -2.77 11.47 -11.62
N ARG A 85 -2.00 11.44 -10.54
CA ARG A 85 -0.64 10.89 -10.51
C ARG A 85 -0.70 9.42 -10.06
N LYS A 86 0.38 8.70 -10.26
CA LYS A 86 0.56 7.35 -9.69
C LYS A 86 0.98 7.50 -8.23
N VAL A 87 0.03 7.32 -7.29
CA VAL A 87 0.22 7.56 -5.85
C VAL A 87 0.27 6.24 -5.09
N LEU A 88 1.26 6.09 -4.23
CA LEU A 88 1.36 4.98 -3.28
C LEU A 88 1.18 5.49 -1.86
N VAL A 89 0.16 5.02 -1.15
CA VAL A 89 -0.04 5.25 0.29
C VAL A 89 0.42 4.02 1.05
N LEU A 90 1.42 4.16 1.91
CA LEU A 90 1.92 3.08 2.76
C LEU A 90 1.55 3.33 4.22
N HIS A 91 0.72 2.44 4.77
CA HIS A 91 0.37 2.47 6.17
C HIS A 91 1.45 1.84 7.02
N SER A 92 2.26 2.66 7.68
CA SER A 92 3.37 2.19 8.53
C SER A 92 3.20 2.49 10.02
N GLY A 93 2.14 3.18 10.38
CA GLY A 93 1.81 3.49 11.77
C GLY A 93 1.49 2.24 12.59
N GLY A 94 1.86 2.26 13.87
CA GLY A 94 1.55 1.20 14.82
C GLY A 94 2.59 1.07 15.92
N ASP A 95 2.17 0.49 17.07
CA ASP A 95 2.99 0.42 18.31
C ASP A 95 4.13 -0.60 18.24
N SER A 96 4.29 -1.32 17.13
CA SER A 96 5.32 -2.37 16.94
C SER A 96 5.44 -3.36 18.11
N ARG A 97 4.34 -3.65 18.83
CA ARG A 97 4.34 -4.46 20.05
C ARG A 97 5.00 -5.83 19.91
N ARG A 98 4.94 -6.43 18.71
CA ARG A 98 5.56 -7.74 18.41
C ARG A 98 7.04 -7.63 18.02
N ALA A 99 7.54 -6.42 17.80
CA ALA A 99 8.91 -6.14 17.44
C ALA A 99 9.35 -4.84 18.11
N PRO A 100 9.51 -4.83 19.45
CA PRO A 100 9.71 -3.63 20.25
C PRO A 100 11.01 -2.89 19.88
N GLN A 101 12.02 -3.58 19.33
CA GLN A 101 13.24 -2.95 18.80
C GLN A 101 12.96 -1.96 17.66
N PHE A 102 11.81 -2.09 16.96
CA PHE A 102 11.38 -1.18 15.90
C PHE A 102 10.28 -0.21 16.34
N SER A 103 9.93 -0.16 17.63
CA SER A 103 8.92 0.78 18.14
C SER A 103 9.32 2.24 17.91
N VAL A 104 10.61 2.51 17.90
CA VAL A 104 11.22 3.84 17.75
C VAL A 104 11.40 4.22 16.27
N THR A 105 11.92 3.29 15.46
CA THR A 105 12.28 3.53 14.05
C THR A 105 11.16 3.17 13.07
N GLY A 106 10.14 2.44 13.54
CA GLY A 106 9.09 1.88 12.70
C GLY A 106 9.52 0.59 11.97
N LYS A 107 8.63 -0.38 11.93
CA LYS A 107 8.91 -1.69 11.29
C LYS A 107 9.22 -1.57 9.81
N ILE A 108 8.60 -0.61 9.13
CA ILE A 108 8.76 -0.44 7.69
C ILE A 108 10.19 -0.06 7.30
N LEU A 109 10.95 0.50 8.22
CA LEU A 109 12.36 0.84 8.04
C LEU A 109 13.31 -0.25 8.57
N ALA A 110 12.76 -1.40 9.01
CA ALA A 110 13.59 -2.52 9.45
C ALA A 110 14.49 -3.00 8.31
N PRO A 111 15.79 -3.24 8.59
CA PRO A 111 16.68 -3.84 7.62
C PRO A 111 16.26 -5.29 7.36
N LEU A 112 16.29 -5.69 6.10
CA LEU A 112 16.14 -7.07 5.67
C LEU A 112 17.53 -7.73 5.54
N PRO A 113 17.62 -9.04 5.63
CA PRO A 113 18.88 -9.77 5.36
C PRO A 113 19.14 -9.87 3.85
N LEU A 114 19.06 -8.71 3.18
CA LEU A 114 19.21 -8.55 1.73
C LEU A 114 20.10 -7.33 1.48
N THR A 115 20.88 -7.40 0.40
CA THR A 115 21.66 -6.26 -0.10
C THR A 115 21.22 -5.92 -1.53
N ASP A 116 21.27 -4.63 -1.86
CA ASP A 116 21.12 -4.18 -3.25
C ASP A 116 22.40 -4.48 -4.07
N ASP A 117 22.37 -4.18 -5.36
CA ASP A 117 23.49 -4.40 -6.29
C ASP A 117 24.74 -3.58 -5.93
N LYS A 118 24.60 -2.57 -5.08
CA LYS A 118 25.69 -1.72 -4.57
C LYS A 118 26.20 -2.20 -3.19
N GLY A 119 25.63 -3.29 -2.65
CA GLY A 119 25.99 -3.84 -1.33
C GLY A 119 25.35 -3.11 -0.16
N ASN A 120 24.39 -2.20 -0.38
CA ASN A 120 23.69 -1.53 0.72
C ASN A 120 22.60 -2.45 1.29
N CYS A 121 22.34 -2.29 2.60
CA CYS A 121 21.28 -3.03 3.26
C CYS A 121 19.90 -2.57 2.74
N VAL A 122 19.07 -3.50 2.29
CA VAL A 122 17.70 -3.25 1.84
C VAL A 122 16.79 -3.14 3.07
N THR A 123 15.94 -2.11 3.11
CA THR A 123 14.90 -1.98 4.14
C THR A 123 13.58 -2.59 3.67
N LEU A 124 12.68 -2.90 4.61
CA LEU A 124 11.34 -3.36 4.25
C LEU A 124 10.62 -2.32 3.37
N LEU A 125 10.77 -1.03 3.62
CA LEU A 125 10.23 0.04 2.76
C LEU A 125 10.77 -0.05 1.34
N GLY A 126 12.09 -0.20 1.17
CA GLY A 126 12.72 -0.34 -0.14
C GLY A 126 12.18 -1.55 -0.91
N GLU A 127 12.06 -2.69 -0.23
CA GLU A 127 11.49 -3.90 -0.83
C GLU A 127 10.02 -3.73 -1.20
N PHE A 128 9.21 -3.09 -0.36
CA PHE A 128 7.82 -2.75 -0.69
C PHE A 128 7.71 -1.90 -1.95
N VAL A 129 8.48 -0.81 -2.01
CA VAL A 129 8.46 0.08 -3.17
C VAL A 129 8.86 -0.69 -4.42
N ARG A 130 9.94 -1.49 -4.35
CA ARG A 130 10.40 -2.31 -5.47
C ARG A 130 9.33 -3.29 -5.96
N VAL A 131 8.74 -4.07 -5.05
CA VAL A 131 7.73 -5.09 -5.39
C VAL A 131 6.46 -4.44 -5.95
N LEU A 132 5.97 -3.37 -5.32
CA LEU A 132 4.75 -2.70 -5.77
C LEU A 132 4.96 -1.94 -7.08
N THR A 133 6.13 -1.36 -7.33
CA THR A 133 6.47 -0.74 -8.61
C THR A 133 6.37 -1.77 -9.74
N ALA A 134 6.98 -2.94 -9.57
CA ALA A 134 6.93 -4.01 -10.56
C ALA A 134 5.50 -4.58 -10.73
N ALA A 135 4.78 -4.81 -9.61
CA ALA A 135 3.43 -5.36 -9.65
C ALA A 135 2.43 -4.42 -10.35
N PHE A 136 2.57 -3.11 -10.14
CA PHE A 136 1.68 -2.09 -10.69
C PHE A 136 2.29 -1.30 -11.86
N ALA A 137 3.19 -1.91 -12.62
CA ALA A 137 3.81 -1.25 -13.78
C ALA A 137 2.77 -0.80 -14.82
N ALA A 138 1.67 -1.55 -14.98
CA ALA A 138 0.58 -1.21 -15.90
C ALA A 138 -0.40 -0.14 -15.37
N LEU A 139 -0.20 0.40 -14.18
CA LEU A 139 -1.01 1.49 -13.64
C LEU A 139 -0.35 2.82 -13.99
N ASP A 140 -0.98 3.63 -14.82
CA ASP A 140 -0.48 4.94 -15.21
C ASP A 140 -0.80 6.03 -14.15
N ALA A 141 -2.04 6.00 -13.62
CA ALA A 141 -2.53 6.96 -12.64
C ALA A 141 -3.50 6.31 -11.65
N GLY A 142 -3.66 6.92 -10.49
CA GLY A 142 -4.54 6.45 -9.43
C GLY A 142 -3.81 6.27 -8.10
N VAL A 143 -4.51 5.70 -7.15
CA VAL A 143 -4.01 5.54 -5.77
C VAL A 143 -3.93 4.06 -5.43
N VAL A 144 -2.77 3.61 -5.00
CA VAL A 144 -2.58 2.29 -4.38
C VAL A 144 -2.33 2.49 -2.88
N VAL A 145 -3.06 1.77 -2.06
CA VAL A 145 -2.93 1.78 -0.60
C VAL A 145 -2.44 0.41 -0.16
N ALA A 146 -1.34 0.36 0.57
CA ALA A 146 -0.76 -0.88 1.05
C ALA A 146 -0.47 -0.85 2.56
N SER A 147 -0.65 -1.99 3.21
CA SER A 147 -0.30 -2.20 4.61
C SER A 147 1.20 -2.45 4.75
N GLY A 148 1.90 -1.64 5.53
CA GLY A 148 3.35 -1.71 5.73
C GLY A 148 3.81 -2.76 6.75
N ASP A 149 2.93 -3.65 7.21
CA ASP A 149 3.25 -4.72 8.16
C ASP A 149 3.19 -6.14 7.57
N VAL A 150 3.03 -6.24 6.25
CA VAL A 150 3.09 -7.50 5.49
C VAL A 150 4.37 -7.54 4.66
N LEU A 151 4.93 -8.71 4.44
CA LEU A 151 6.00 -8.93 3.46
C LEU A 151 5.37 -9.47 2.18
N LEU A 152 5.37 -8.66 1.14
CA LEU A 152 4.86 -9.06 -0.17
C LEU A 152 5.99 -9.70 -0.98
N ARG A 153 5.73 -10.88 -1.51
CA ARG A 153 6.57 -11.51 -2.51
C ARG A 153 5.78 -11.69 -3.79
N TRP A 154 6.21 -11.02 -4.83
CA TRP A 154 5.58 -11.09 -6.13
C TRP A 154 6.41 -11.98 -7.05
N GLN A 155 5.76 -12.99 -7.63
CA GLN A 155 6.37 -13.87 -8.63
C GLN A 155 5.37 -14.03 -9.77
N GLY A 156 5.68 -13.50 -10.92
CA GLY A 156 4.83 -13.63 -12.09
C GLY A 156 4.67 -12.35 -12.90
N GLU A 157 3.66 -12.32 -13.74
CA GLU A 157 3.31 -11.20 -14.61
C GLU A 157 2.84 -9.99 -13.80
N GLN A 158 2.91 -8.82 -14.42
CA GLN A 158 2.38 -7.58 -13.84
C GLN A 158 0.89 -7.73 -13.56
N LEU A 159 0.43 -7.10 -12.48
CA LEU A 159 -1.01 -6.95 -12.25
C LEU A 159 -1.60 -6.12 -13.38
N GLN A 160 -2.84 -6.48 -13.76
CA GLN A 160 -3.64 -5.70 -14.69
C GLN A 160 -4.76 -5.03 -13.89
N PRO A 161 -4.52 -3.86 -13.25
CA PRO A 161 -5.56 -3.15 -12.53
C PRO A 161 -6.69 -2.79 -13.51
N PRO A 162 -7.95 -2.76 -13.05
CA PRO A 162 -9.02 -2.22 -13.88
C PRO A 162 -8.75 -0.73 -14.15
N ALA A 163 -9.13 -0.25 -15.33
CA ALA A 163 -8.99 1.17 -15.67
C ALA A 163 -9.90 2.08 -14.82
N GLU A 164 -10.95 1.51 -14.22
CA GLU A 164 -12.01 2.21 -13.52
C GLU A 164 -12.37 1.55 -12.19
N GLY A 165 -12.68 2.37 -11.18
CA GLY A 165 -13.24 1.90 -9.92
C GLY A 165 -12.18 1.53 -8.88
N ALA A 166 -12.61 0.75 -7.88
CA ALA A 166 -11.73 0.24 -6.82
C ALA A 166 -11.40 -1.23 -7.04
N PHE A 167 -10.20 -1.63 -6.68
CA PHE A 167 -9.72 -3.01 -6.77
C PHE A 167 -8.97 -3.40 -5.51
N ALA A 168 -8.80 -4.70 -5.30
CA ALA A 168 -7.99 -5.23 -4.21
C ALA A 168 -7.11 -6.39 -4.71
N VAL A 169 -5.95 -6.55 -4.09
CA VAL A 169 -5.05 -7.67 -4.35
C VAL A 169 -5.33 -8.77 -3.33
N ALA A 170 -5.49 -9.98 -3.82
CA ALA A 170 -5.67 -11.15 -2.99
C ALA A 170 -4.66 -12.24 -3.33
N CYS A 171 -4.28 -13.03 -2.36
CA CYS A 171 -3.54 -14.27 -2.56
C CYS A 171 -4.46 -15.48 -2.34
N ARG A 172 -4.22 -16.57 -3.08
CA ARG A 172 -4.92 -17.82 -2.84
C ARG A 172 -4.30 -18.54 -1.67
N ALA A 173 -5.15 -18.97 -0.73
CA ALA A 173 -4.72 -19.74 0.42
C ALA A 173 -5.81 -20.73 0.84
N ASP A 174 -5.48 -21.67 1.71
CA ASP A 174 -6.44 -22.58 2.30
C ASP A 174 -7.40 -21.85 3.26
N PRO A 175 -8.62 -22.39 3.50
CA PRO A 175 -9.59 -21.77 4.40
C PRO A 175 -9.12 -21.59 5.84
N ALA A 176 -8.19 -22.43 6.34
CA ALA A 176 -7.65 -22.30 7.70
C ALA A 176 -6.73 -21.07 7.81
N THR A 177 -5.97 -20.77 6.78
CA THR A 177 -5.24 -19.50 6.65
C THR A 177 -6.22 -18.34 6.52
N GLY A 178 -7.21 -18.43 5.62
CA GLY A 178 -8.23 -17.40 5.41
C GLY A 178 -9.02 -17.04 6.67
N SER A 179 -9.27 -17.98 7.57
CA SER A 179 -10.00 -17.72 8.81
C SER A 179 -9.32 -16.73 9.77
N ARG A 180 -8.06 -16.44 9.57
CA ARG A 180 -7.28 -15.48 10.37
C ARG A 180 -7.21 -14.09 9.76
N HIS A 181 -7.66 -13.93 8.49
CA HIS A 181 -7.54 -12.74 7.68
C HIS A 181 -8.89 -12.27 7.13
N GLY A 182 -8.86 -11.23 6.31
CA GLY A 182 -9.96 -10.88 5.43
C GLY A 182 -9.98 -11.81 4.22
N VAL A 183 -11.17 -12.18 3.77
CA VAL A 183 -11.39 -12.99 2.56
C VAL A 183 -12.39 -12.30 1.67
N TYR A 184 -12.03 -12.10 0.41
CA TYR A 184 -12.93 -11.52 -0.58
C TYR A 184 -13.82 -12.58 -1.21
N LEU A 185 -15.13 -12.30 -1.28
CA LEU A 185 -16.05 -13.01 -2.14
C LEU A 185 -16.16 -12.25 -3.46
N ALA A 186 -15.76 -12.90 -4.54
CA ALA A 186 -15.95 -12.38 -5.88
C ALA A 186 -17.18 -13.03 -6.52
N GLY A 187 -18.01 -12.22 -7.20
CA GLY A 187 -19.07 -12.70 -8.07
C GLY A 187 -18.50 -13.26 -9.39
N ARG A 188 -19.40 -13.75 -10.28
CA ARG A 188 -19.02 -14.35 -11.57
C ARG A 188 -18.23 -13.40 -12.49
N SER A 189 -18.41 -12.10 -12.35
CA SER A 189 -17.69 -11.06 -13.10
C SER A 189 -16.32 -10.70 -12.51
N GLY A 190 -15.87 -11.37 -11.43
CA GLY A 190 -14.67 -10.98 -10.70
C GLY A 190 -14.86 -9.79 -9.74
N ARG A 191 -16.05 -9.14 -9.74
CA ARG A 191 -16.35 -8.04 -8.81
C ARG A 191 -16.45 -8.55 -7.39
N ILE A 192 -15.80 -7.86 -6.44
CA ILE A 192 -15.94 -8.14 -5.01
C ILE A 192 -17.36 -7.76 -4.58
N VAL A 193 -18.10 -8.75 -4.07
CA VAL A 193 -19.48 -8.56 -3.58
C VAL A 193 -19.52 -8.48 -2.06
N ARG A 194 -18.53 -9.05 -1.38
CA ARG A 194 -18.44 -9.05 0.09
C ARG A 194 -17.02 -9.33 0.54
N MET A 195 -16.66 -8.81 1.72
CA MET A 195 -15.47 -9.19 2.47
C MET A 195 -15.90 -9.89 3.76
N LEU A 196 -15.33 -11.04 4.01
CA LEU A 196 -15.53 -11.82 5.25
C LEU A 196 -14.30 -11.60 6.14
N GLN A 197 -14.52 -11.03 7.32
CA GLN A 197 -13.43 -10.76 8.26
C GLN A 197 -13.37 -11.85 9.33
N LYS A 198 -12.29 -12.63 9.33
CA LYS A 198 -12.03 -13.71 10.30
C LYS A 198 -13.20 -14.69 10.42
N ALA A 199 -13.80 -15.05 9.30
CA ALA A 199 -14.88 -16.04 9.26
C ALA A 199 -14.38 -17.44 9.62
N SER A 200 -15.29 -18.30 10.08
CA SER A 200 -14.91 -19.68 10.41
C SER A 200 -14.46 -20.46 9.18
N VAL A 201 -13.63 -21.47 9.38
CA VAL A 201 -13.16 -22.36 8.30
C VAL A 201 -14.32 -22.98 7.53
N ASP A 202 -15.37 -23.41 8.25
CA ASP A 202 -16.54 -24.04 7.63
C ASP A 202 -17.37 -23.05 6.83
N GLU A 203 -17.51 -21.81 7.29
CA GLU A 203 -18.15 -20.75 6.52
C GLU A 203 -17.35 -20.47 5.25
N LEU A 204 -16.02 -20.31 5.35
CA LEU A 204 -15.16 -20.08 4.20
C LEU A 204 -15.23 -21.19 3.15
N ARG A 205 -15.21 -22.46 3.61
CA ARG A 205 -15.39 -23.61 2.71
C ARG A 205 -16.72 -23.58 1.97
N ARG A 206 -17.78 -23.19 2.67
CA ARG A 206 -19.14 -23.20 2.11
C ARG A 206 -19.41 -22.07 1.12
N VAL A 207 -18.87 -20.84 1.39
CA VAL A 207 -19.30 -19.63 0.65
C VAL A 207 -18.19 -18.95 -0.15
N ALA A 208 -16.92 -19.22 0.15
CA ALA A 208 -15.78 -18.49 -0.42
C ALA A 208 -14.79 -19.39 -1.16
N ALA A 209 -14.79 -20.71 -0.91
CA ALA A 209 -13.83 -21.60 -1.55
C ALA A 209 -14.14 -21.74 -3.06
N GLY A 210 -13.10 -21.56 -3.86
CA GLY A 210 -13.14 -21.83 -5.29
C GLY A 210 -13.13 -23.33 -5.60
N PRO A 211 -13.19 -23.71 -6.88
CA PRO A 211 -13.16 -25.11 -7.31
C PRO A 211 -11.90 -25.86 -6.85
N ASP A 212 -10.80 -25.15 -6.65
CA ASP A 212 -9.52 -25.66 -6.12
C ASP A 212 -9.47 -25.76 -4.60
N GLY A 213 -10.57 -25.43 -3.92
CA GLY A 213 -10.65 -25.43 -2.45
C GLY A 213 -9.96 -24.25 -1.77
N THR A 214 -9.37 -23.30 -2.53
CA THR A 214 -8.72 -22.10 -1.99
C THR A 214 -9.69 -20.94 -1.84
N VAL A 215 -9.31 -19.97 -1.01
CA VAL A 215 -10.03 -18.70 -0.81
C VAL A 215 -9.15 -17.51 -1.17
N ALA A 216 -9.77 -16.38 -1.55
CA ALA A 216 -9.07 -15.14 -1.90
C ALA A 216 -8.78 -14.33 -0.61
N VAL A 217 -7.62 -14.54 -0.03
CA VAL A 217 -7.18 -13.83 1.19
C VAL A 217 -6.67 -12.45 0.83
N ASP A 218 -7.13 -11.44 1.57
CA ASP A 218 -6.66 -10.06 1.46
C ASP A 218 -5.14 -9.97 1.65
N ALA A 219 -4.45 -9.45 0.65
CA ALA A 219 -3.00 -9.22 0.67
C ALA A 219 -2.63 -7.88 1.34
N GLY A 220 -3.59 -7.12 1.85
CA GLY A 220 -3.37 -5.80 2.43
C GLY A 220 -3.02 -4.73 1.41
N VAL A 221 -3.41 -4.92 0.16
CA VAL A 221 -3.21 -3.95 -0.93
C VAL A 221 -4.53 -3.72 -1.66
N MET A 222 -4.91 -2.47 -1.81
CA MET A 222 -6.07 -2.04 -2.58
C MET A 222 -5.71 -0.83 -3.44
N GLY A 223 -6.52 -0.55 -4.45
CA GLY A 223 -6.29 0.61 -5.28
C GLY A 223 -7.56 1.19 -5.87
N PHE A 224 -7.41 2.38 -6.43
CA PHE A 224 -8.45 3.20 -7.03
C PHE A 224 -7.92 3.75 -8.35
N ALA A 225 -8.62 3.53 -9.44
CA ALA A 225 -8.25 4.01 -10.76
C ALA A 225 -9.45 4.67 -11.46
N GLY A 226 -9.19 5.58 -12.39
CA GLY A 226 -10.22 6.31 -13.13
C GLY A 226 -11.30 6.90 -12.20
N SER A 227 -12.56 6.61 -12.47
CA SER A 227 -13.70 7.08 -11.67
C SER A 227 -13.62 6.71 -10.18
N GLY A 228 -12.93 5.62 -9.83
CA GLY A 228 -12.69 5.25 -8.44
C GLY A 228 -11.71 6.20 -7.74
N ALA A 229 -10.68 6.66 -8.45
CA ALA A 229 -9.76 7.66 -7.93
C ALA A 229 -10.42 9.05 -7.81
N GLU A 230 -11.25 9.42 -8.78
CA GLU A 230 -12.05 10.66 -8.74
C GLU A 230 -13.00 10.66 -7.54
N ALA A 231 -13.76 9.59 -7.32
CA ALA A 231 -14.63 9.45 -6.17
C ALA A 231 -13.86 9.51 -4.84
N LEU A 232 -12.64 8.95 -4.79
CA LEU A 232 -11.77 9.08 -3.61
C LEU A 232 -11.35 10.54 -3.39
N ALA A 233 -11.06 11.30 -4.43
CA ALA A 233 -10.74 12.73 -4.33
C ALA A 233 -11.92 13.55 -3.81
N GLU A 234 -13.15 13.28 -4.27
CA GLU A 234 -14.37 13.91 -3.75
C GLU A 234 -14.54 13.64 -2.24
N VAL A 235 -14.29 12.41 -1.79
CA VAL A 235 -14.33 12.07 -0.36
C VAL A 235 -13.24 12.84 0.41
N CYS A 236 -12.05 13.04 -0.17
CA CYS A 236 -10.99 13.86 0.43
C CYS A 236 -11.41 15.33 0.59
N GLU A 237 -12.11 15.92 -0.37
CA GLU A 237 -12.64 17.29 -0.26
C GLU A 237 -13.67 17.40 0.88
N GLY A 238 -14.58 16.44 0.99
CA GLY A 238 -15.50 16.35 2.14
C GLY A 238 -14.76 16.20 3.47
N PHE A 239 -13.69 15.41 3.52
CA PHE A 239 -12.89 15.19 4.73
C PHE A 239 -12.17 16.47 5.20
N ARG A 240 -11.70 17.32 4.30
CA ARG A 240 -11.08 18.64 4.63
C ARG A 240 -12.03 19.55 5.41
N SER A 241 -13.33 19.45 5.18
CA SER A 241 -14.32 20.28 5.86
C SER A 241 -14.62 19.82 7.30
N TRP A 242 -14.10 18.67 7.74
CA TRP A 242 -14.34 18.07 9.06
C TRP A 242 -13.12 18.14 9.99
N SER A 243 -11.97 18.56 9.47
CA SER A 243 -10.69 18.72 10.17
C SER A 243 -10.36 20.20 10.42
#